data_a7b909df660e3a232bae2131bd5ee59d
#
_entry.id   a7b909df660e3a232bae2131bd5ee59d
#
_cell.length_a   1.000
_cell.length_b   1.000
_cell.length_c   1.000
_cell.angle_alpha   90.00
_cell.angle_beta   90.00
_cell.angle_gamma   90.00
#
_symmetry.space_group_name_H-M   'P 1'
#
loop_
_entity.id
_entity.type
_entity.pdbx_description
1 polymer ?
#
loop_
_entity_poly.entity_id
_entity_poly.type
_entity_poly.pdbx_seq_one_letter_code
_entity_poly.pdbx_strand_id
1 'polypeptide(L)'
;MNYSLDYDNTYTTDPVMWDALIDMMKRYGHKVYVVTMRTPEEGEEVRKYLADKVEMVICTSRKAKQDYVTSMNVRIDIWIDDMPWFILNDARQL
;
A
#
# COMPACT_ATOMS: atom_id res chain seq x y z
N MET A 1 -1.54 -10.16 11.45
CA MET A 1 -1.63 -8.69 11.32
C MET A 1 -1.76 -8.28 9.87
N ASN A 2 -2.34 -7.11 9.64
CA ASN A 2 -2.43 -6.51 8.32
C ASN A 2 -1.36 -5.43 8.18
N TYR A 3 -0.48 -5.61 7.20
CA TYR A 3 0.58 -4.67 6.88
C TYR A 3 0.18 -3.89 5.63
N SER A 4 0.48 -2.59 5.62
CA SER A 4 0.39 -1.78 4.40
C SER A 4 1.79 -1.42 3.94
N LEU A 5 2.07 -1.70 2.69
CA LEU A 5 3.32 -1.32 2.04
C LEU A 5 3.01 -0.24 1.01
N ASP A 6 3.70 0.90 1.13
CA ASP A 6 3.63 1.96 0.15
C ASP A 6 4.39 1.57 -1.12
N TYR A 7 3.95 2.08 -2.27
CA TYR A 7 4.55 1.75 -3.56
C TYR A 7 5.66 2.73 -3.94
N ASP A 8 5.31 3.99 -4.20
CA ASP A 8 6.27 4.98 -4.67
C ASP A 8 7.30 5.30 -3.60
N ASN A 9 8.58 5.25 -3.96
CA ASN A 9 9.71 5.52 -3.07
C ASN A 9 9.82 4.59 -1.85
N THR A 10 9.04 3.52 -1.81
CA THR A 10 9.18 2.45 -0.81
C THR A 10 9.39 1.13 -1.53
N TYR A 11 8.36 0.51 -2.07
CA TYR A 11 8.52 -0.73 -2.84
C TYR A 11 9.47 -0.54 -4.03
N THR A 12 9.34 0.57 -4.74
CA THR A 12 10.12 0.84 -5.95
C THR A 12 11.61 1.04 -5.68
N THR A 13 12.01 1.29 -4.44
CA THR A 13 13.43 1.46 -4.11
C THR A 13 14.21 0.16 -4.15
N ASP A 14 13.55 -0.96 -3.84
CA ASP A 14 14.19 -2.29 -3.84
C ASP A 14 13.12 -3.38 -3.99
N PRO A 15 12.58 -3.55 -5.20
CA PRO A 15 11.48 -4.51 -5.42
C PRO A 15 11.86 -5.95 -5.05
N VAL A 16 13.11 -6.34 -5.29
CA VAL A 16 13.58 -7.71 -4.98
C VAL A 16 13.49 -7.98 -3.49
N MET A 17 13.98 -7.05 -2.67
CA MET A 17 13.90 -7.18 -1.22
C MET A 17 12.46 -7.20 -0.73
N TRP A 18 11.64 -6.28 -1.21
CA TRP A 18 10.25 -6.20 -0.78
C TRP A 18 9.44 -7.42 -1.20
N ASP A 19 9.69 -7.96 -2.39
CA ASP A 19 9.03 -9.21 -2.82
C ASP A 19 9.36 -10.35 -1.86
N ALA A 20 10.61 -10.46 -1.43
CA ALA A 20 11.02 -11.48 -0.46
C ALA A 20 10.35 -11.27 0.90
N LEU A 21 10.24 -10.02 1.36
CA LEU A 21 9.59 -9.69 2.63
C LEU A 21 8.08 -9.95 2.58
N ILE A 22 7.42 -9.60 1.48
CA ILE A 22 6.01 -9.90 1.28
C ILE A 22 5.78 -11.41 1.39
N ASP A 23 6.59 -12.20 0.71
CA ASP A 23 6.47 -13.65 0.74
C ASP A 23 6.64 -14.18 2.16
N MET A 24 7.64 -13.69 2.88
CA MET A 24 7.89 -14.08 4.26
C MET A 24 6.73 -13.70 5.18
N MET A 25 6.22 -12.49 5.08
CA MET A 25 5.07 -12.06 5.90
C MET A 25 3.86 -12.95 5.67
N LYS A 26 3.58 -13.29 4.41
CA LYS A 26 2.48 -14.19 4.06
C LYS A 26 2.67 -15.59 4.63
N ARG A 27 3.89 -16.12 4.58
CA ARG A 27 4.20 -17.43 5.16
C ARG A 27 3.97 -17.47 6.67
N TYR A 28 4.13 -16.34 7.35
CA TYR A 28 3.92 -16.24 8.79
C TYR A 28 2.48 -15.86 9.15
N GLY A 29 1.57 -15.92 8.18
CA GLY A 29 0.13 -15.75 8.41
C GLY A 29 -0.33 -14.31 8.42
N HIS A 30 0.48 -13.37 7.94
CA HIS A 30 0.10 -11.97 7.84
C HIS A 30 -0.47 -11.64 6.46
N LYS A 31 -1.30 -10.61 6.40
CA LYS A 31 -1.80 -10.05 5.14
C LYS A 31 -1.02 -8.81 4.80
N VAL A 32 -0.67 -8.67 3.53
CA VAL A 32 0.01 -7.48 3.03
C VAL A 32 -0.89 -6.78 2.02
N TYR A 33 -1.12 -5.50 2.27
CA TYR A 33 -1.86 -4.61 1.38
C TYR A 33 -0.88 -3.61 0.79
N VAL A 34 -1.17 -3.13 -0.41
CA VAL A 34 -0.50 -1.94 -0.95
C VAL A 34 -1.53 -0.83 -0.96
N VAL A 35 -1.23 0.25 -0.24
CA VAL A 35 -2.09 1.43 -0.19
C VAL A 35 -1.30 2.59 -0.78
N THR A 36 -1.79 3.14 -1.86
CA THR A 36 -1.11 4.20 -2.62
C THR A 36 -2.06 5.37 -2.86
N MET A 37 -1.53 6.58 -2.89
CA MET A 37 -2.33 7.77 -3.22
C MET A 37 -2.57 7.95 -4.72
N ARG A 38 -2.08 7.06 -5.55
CA ARG A 38 -2.36 7.07 -6.98
C ARG A 38 -3.87 6.97 -7.23
N THR A 39 -4.32 7.52 -8.37
CA THR A 39 -5.66 7.25 -8.87
C THR A 39 -5.74 5.81 -9.38
N PRO A 40 -6.94 5.25 -9.59
CA PRO A 40 -7.06 3.91 -10.17
C PRO A 40 -6.32 3.75 -11.49
N GLU A 41 -6.32 4.77 -12.35
CA GLU A 41 -5.61 4.74 -13.63
C GLU A 41 -4.10 4.72 -13.42
N GLU A 42 -3.59 5.56 -12.53
CA GLU A 42 -2.18 5.56 -12.16
C GLU A 42 -1.76 4.28 -11.45
N GLY A 43 -2.71 3.60 -10.85
CA GLY A 43 -2.50 2.35 -10.13
C GLY A 43 -2.36 1.12 -11.02
N GLU A 44 -2.56 1.24 -12.33
CA GLU A 44 -2.42 0.10 -13.23
C GLU A 44 -1.02 -0.51 -13.15
N GLU A 45 0.00 0.33 -13.11
CA GLU A 45 1.38 -0.12 -12.93
C GLU A 45 1.55 -0.91 -11.63
N VAL A 46 0.98 -0.42 -10.55
CA VAL A 46 1.08 -1.07 -9.23
C VAL A 46 0.44 -2.44 -9.26
N ARG A 47 -0.74 -2.54 -9.83
CA ARG A 47 -1.45 -3.81 -9.96
C ARG A 47 -0.69 -4.80 -10.83
N LYS A 48 -0.06 -4.31 -11.90
CA LYS A 48 0.73 -5.15 -12.80
C LYS A 48 1.83 -5.92 -12.04
N TYR A 49 2.49 -5.27 -11.10
CA TYR A 49 3.59 -5.89 -10.37
C TYR A 49 3.16 -6.59 -9.09
N LEU A 50 2.07 -6.17 -8.45
CA LEU A 50 1.78 -6.57 -7.09
C LEU A 50 0.41 -7.21 -6.85
N ALA A 51 -0.52 -7.13 -7.81
CA ALA A 51 -1.88 -7.60 -7.57
C ALA A 51 -1.95 -9.10 -7.18
N ASP A 52 -1.06 -9.91 -7.72
CA ASP A 52 -1.01 -11.34 -7.43
C ASP A 52 -0.12 -11.69 -6.23
N LYS A 53 0.56 -10.71 -5.64
CA LYS A 53 1.47 -10.91 -4.51
C LYS A 53 0.89 -10.45 -3.18
N VAL A 54 -0.07 -9.54 -3.22
CA VAL A 54 -0.65 -8.90 -2.03
C VAL A 54 -2.14 -9.19 -1.94
N GLU A 55 -2.70 -8.93 -0.75
CA GLU A 55 -4.14 -9.13 -0.51
C GLU A 55 -4.98 -8.22 -1.40
N MET A 56 -4.57 -6.96 -1.50
CA MET A 56 -5.28 -5.96 -2.29
C MET A 56 -4.38 -4.77 -2.58
N VAL A 57 -4.52 -4.18 -3.76
CA VAL A 57 -3.94 -2.87 -4.10
C VAL A 57 -5.05 -1.84 -3.99
N ILE A 58 -4.86 -0.85 -3.12
CA ILE A 58 -5.85 0.19 -2.83
C ILE A 58 -5.31 1.54 -3.30
N CYS A 59 -6.00 2.16 -4.25
CA CYS A 59 -5.67 3.49 -4.76
C CYS A 59 -6.58 4.51 -4.11
N THR A 60 -6.03 5.43 -3.31
CA THR A 60 -6.84 6.37 -2.53
C THR A 60 -7.17 7.67 -3.26
N SER A 61 -6.60 7.90 -4.43
CA SER A 61 -6.81 9.12 -5.22
C SER A 61 -6.53 10.39 -4.40
N ARG A 62 -5.36 10.44 -3.76
CA ARG A 62 -4.89 11.57 -2.93
C ARG A 62 -5.61 11.73 -1.59
N LYS A 63 -6.49 10.83 -1.21
CA LYS A 63 -7.12 10.85 0.11
C LYS A 63 -6.21 10.25 1.16
N ALA A 64 -6.34 10.71 2.40
CA ALA A 64 -5.62 10.16 3.54
C ALA A 64 -5.79 8.64 3.58
N LYS A 65 -4.68 7.91 3.64
CA LYS A 65 -4.70 6.46 3.49
C LYS A 65 -5.51 5.78 4.58
N GLN A 66 -5.36 6.22 5.84
CA GLN A 66 -6.09 5.64 6.98
C GLN A 66 -7.61 5.81 6.81
N ASP A 67 -8.06 7.00 6.46
CA ASP A 67 -9.49 7.25 6.29
C ASP A 67 -10.07 6.43 5.16
N TYR A 68 -9.31 6.32 4.07
CA TYR A 68 -9.78 5.58 2.89
C TYR A 68 -9.95 4.08 3.18
N VAL A 69 -8.93 3.45 3.79
CA VAL A 69 -9.03 2.02 4.10
C VAL A 69 -10.11 1.73 5.15
N THR A 70 -10.29 2.65 6.11
CA THR A 70 -11.36 2.55 7.10
C THR A 70 -12.73 2.55 6.41
N SER A 71 -12.92 3.42 5.40
CA SER A 71 -14.17 3.47 4.64
C SER A 71 -14.45 2.17 3.88
N MET A 72 -13.44 1.37 3.59
CA MET A 72 -13.55 0.07 2.94
C MET A 72 -13.69 -1.09 3.94
N ASN A 73 -13.76 -0.81 5.23
CA ASN A 73 -13.72 -1.81 6.29
C ASN A 73 -12.42 -2.62 6.29
N VAL A 74 -11.33 -2.02 5.88
CA VAL A 74 -10.00 -2.60 5.95
C VAL A 74 -9.28 -1.99 7.15
N ARG A 75 -8.73 -2.85 8.00
CA ARG A 75 -7.92 -2.43 9.13
C ARG A 75 -6.45 -2.68 8.81
N ILE A 76 -5.63 -1.65 8.91
CA ILE A 76 -4.18 -1.77 8.80
C ILE A 76 -3.58 -1.65 10.19
N ASP A 77 -2.76 -2.62 10.57
CA ASP A 77 -2.10 -2.63 11.88
C ASP A 77 -0.74 -1.97 11.83
N ILE A 78 0.01 -2.18 10.74
CA ILE A 78 1.37 -1.66 10.59
C ILE A 78 1.49 -1.01 9.21
N TRP A 79 1.94 0.24 9.22
CA TRP A 79 2.17 1.03 8.01
C TRP A 79 3.66 1.10 7.70
N ILE A 80 4.03 0.76 6.48
CA ILE A 80 5.39 0.92 5.94
C ILE A 80 5.29 1.96 4.83
N ASP A 81 5.75 3.17 5.11
CA ASP A 81 5.52 4.31 4.23
C ASP A 81 6.66 5.33 4.41
N ASP A 82 7.24 5.79 3.32
CA ASP A 82 8.29 6.81 3.34
C ASP A 82 7.74 8.22 3.61
N MET A 83 6.44 8.42 3.46
CA MET A 83 5.75 9.69 3.70
C MET A 83 4.59 9.49 4.67
N PRO A 84 4.86 9.21 5.96
CA PRO A 84 3.80 8.87 6.91
C PRO A 84 2.77 9.98 7.12
N TRP A 85 3.09 11.21 6.78
CA TRP A 85 2.13 12.33 6.80
C TRP A 85 0.85 12.00 6.02
N PHE A 86 0.98 11.34 4.88
CA PHE A 86 -0.15 11.02 4.02
C PHE A 86 -0.97 9.79 4.46
N ILE A 87 -0.59 9.18 5.56
CA ILE A 87 -1.45 8.17 6.21
C ILE A 87 -2.66 8.88 6.82
N LEU A 88 -2.44 10.04 7.43
CA LEU A 88 -3.45 10.78 8.19
C LEU A 88 -3.98 12.03 7.47
N ASN A 89 -3.36 12.43 6.38
CA ASN A 89 -3.70 13.68 5.68
C ASN A 89 -3.84 13.45 4.19
N ASP A 90 -4.79 14.15 3.58
CA ASP A 90 -4.95 14.16 2.12
C ASP A 90 -3.75 14.83 1.46
N ALA A 91 -3.38 14.38 0.27
CA ALA A 91 -2.42 15.08 -0.55
C ALA A 91 -3.14 16.18 -1.33
N ARG A 92 -2.54 17.36 -1.38
CA ARG A 92 -3.11 18.47 -2.13
C ARG A 92 -2.94 18.26 -3.62
N GLN A 93 -3.98 18.64 -4.35
CA GLN A 93 -3.90 18.78 -5.81
C GLN A 93 -3.25 20.14 -6.11
N LEU A 94 -2.21 20.12 -6.89
CA LEU A 94 -1.56 21.35 -7.35
C LEU A 94 -1.95 21.65 -8.78
#